data_e72e969bfab7ab1ef3344e25a2da1c9a
#
_entry.id   e72e969bfab7ab1ef3344e25a2da1c9a
#
_cell.length_a   1.000
_cell.length_b   1.000
_cell.length_c   1.000
_cell.angle_alpha   90.00
_cell.angle_beta   90.00
_cell.angle_gamma   90.00
#
_symmetry.space_group_name_H-M   'P 1'
#
loop_
_entity.id
_entity.type
_entity.pdbx_description
1 polymer ?
#
loop_
_entity_poly.entity_id
_entity_poly.type
_entity_poly.pdbx_seq_one_letter_code
_entity_poly.pdbx_strand_id
1 'polypeptide(L)'
;MTARIALAAAKGARPISAHRRRLGIAAIVLAPAIMFFSQCALADESGVSFWVPGFFGSLAAAPQQPGWSLANIYYHTSVSAGGNVALAKEFQIGQVPANIGLTARLNANVNATGDLGFVIPSYVFATPVLGGQASVSLVSAYGVVSTTLAGQLAGSLTGPGGGSIPFMRSDSFNDTTWGFGDLIPQFALRWNAGVNNYMTYITGDIPVGAYQSDRLSNIGIGHGAIDAGGGYTYFNPATGHEFSVCLDLPII
;
A
#
# COMPACT_ATOMS: atom_id res chain seq x y z
N MET A 1 24.87 40.46 73.63
CA MET A 1 24.51 39.16 73.19
C MET A 1 24.46 39.23 71.66
N THR A 2 25.47 38.72 71.00
CA THR A 2 25.72 38.85 69.56
C THR A 2 25.33 37.57 68.84
N ALA A 3 24.37 37.64 67.94
CA ALA A 3 24.00 36.54 67.05
C ALA A 3 24.83 36.55 65.74
N ARG A 4 25.58 35.51 65.49
CA ARG A 4 26.33 35.31 64.23
C ARG A 4 25.44 34.55 63.25
N ILE A 5 25.19 35.15 62.10
CA ILE A 5 24.56 34.49 60.93
C ILE A 5 25.67 33.82 60.12
N ALA A 6 25.59 32.51 59.93
CA ALA A 6 26.47 31.72 59.04
C ALA A 6 25.90 31.67 57.66
N LEU A 7 26.63 32.15 56.66
CA LEU A 7 26.33 32.10 55.24
C LEU A 7 26.84 30.76 54.66
N ALA A 8 25.94 29.84 54.27
CA ALA A 8 26.31 28.63 53.59
C ALA A 8 26.34 28.87 52.08
N ALA A 9 27.52 28.74 51.49
CA ALA A 9 27.73 28.85 50.04
C ALA A 9 27.25 27.60 49.34
N ALA A 10 26.34 27.74 48.40
CA ALA A 10 25.95 26.70 47.47
C ALA A 10 27.04 26.52 46.40
N LYS A 11 27.72 25.37 46.41
CA LYS A 11 28.61 24.91 45.34
C LYS A 11 27.93 23.75 44.61
N GLY A 12 27.88 23.85 43.27
CA GLY A 12 27.79 22.62 42.43
C GLY A 12 26.66 22.57 41.45
N ALA A 13 26.55 23.51 40.52
CA ALA A 13 25.87 23.26 39.26
C ALA A 13 26.81 22.45 38.32
N ARG A 14 26.54 21.17 38.14
CA ARG A 14 27.25 20.35 37.14
C ARG A 14 26.77 20.75 35.74
N PRO A 15 27.65 20.95 34.76
CA PRO A 15 27.22 21.21 33.38
C PRO A 15 26.56 19.96 32.80
N ILE A 16 25.32 20.12 32.33
CA ILE A 16 24.59 19.10 31.57
C ILE A 16 25.37 18.85 30.28
N SER A 17 25.88 17.63 30.12
CA SER A 17 26.81 17.26 29.06
C SER A 17 26.23 17.56 27.66
N ALA A 18 27.02 18.19 26.83
CA ALA A 18 26.72 18.51 25.43
C ALA A 18 26.33 17.29 24.57
N HIS A 19 26.50 16.08 25.11
CA HIS A 19 26.18 14.81 24.44
C HIS A 19 24.66 14.56 24.28
N ARG A 20 23.83 15.01 25.24
CA ARG A 20 22.35 14.86 25.14
C ARG A 20 21.74 15.80 24.11
N ARG A 21 22.33 16.96 23.84
CA ARG A 21 21.83 17.88 22.80
C ARG A 21 22.12 17.39 21.37
N ARG A 22 23.23 16.66 21.18
CA ARG A 22 23.59 16.12 19.86
C ARG A 22 22.71 14.94 19.42
N LEU A 23 22.24 14.11 20.36
CA LEU A 23 21.30 13.03 20.07
C LEU A 23 19.90 13.54 19.71
N GLY A 24 19.43 14.62 20.35
CA GLY A 24 18.12 15.22 20.02
C GLY A 24 18.09 15.87 18.63
N ILE A 25 19.18 16.50 18.20
CA ILE A 25 19.26 17.12 16.87
C ILE A 25 19.42 16.06 15.77
N ALA A 26 20.16 14.97 16.02
CA ALA A 26 20.29 13.87 15.08
C ALA A 26 18.96 13.14 14.84
N ALA A 27 18.12 12.97 15.88
CA ALA A 27 16.80 12.36 15.76
C ALA A 27 15.80 13.25 14.98
N ILE A 28 15.89 14.57 15.12
CA ILE A 28 15.02 15.54 14.41
C ILE A 28 15.42 15.68 12.93
N VAL A 29 16.69 15.49 12.59
CA VAL A 29 17.17 15.57 11.20
C VAL A 29 16.98 14.23 10.45
N LEU A 30 16.95 13.10 11.16
CA LEU A 30 16.73 11.77 10.54
C LEU A 30 15.25 11.52 10.22
N ALA A 31 14.32 12.10 10.98
CA ALA A 31 12.89 11.93 10.76
C ALA A 31 12.39 12.43 9.37
N PRO A 32 12.81 13.60 8.85
CA PRO A 32 12.41 14.02 7.50
C PRO A 32 13.17 13.28 6.38
N ALA A 33 14.35 12.71 6.64
CA ALA A 33 15.09 11.97 5.61
C ALA A 33 14.42 10.63 5.26
N ILE A 34 13.68 10.02 6.20
CA ILE A 34 12.94 8.78 5.96
C ILE A 34 11.67 9.03 5.12
N MET A 35 11.12 10.25 5.14
CA MET A 35 9.93 10.60 4.34
C MET A 35 10.22 10.84 2.86
N PHE A 36 11.47 10.91 2.41
CA PHE A 36 11.84 11.15 1.02
C PHE A 36 12.12 9.87 0.22
N PHE A 37 12.10 8.71 0.83
CA PHE A 37 12.13 7.44 0.11
C PHE A 37 10.72 6.91 -0.14
N SER A 38 9.83 7.75 -0.67
CA SER A 38 8.65 7.25 -1.37
C SER A 38 9.16 6.58 -2.65
N GLN A 39 9.49 5.31 -2.56
CA GLN A 39 9.57 4.50 -3.76
C GLN A 39 8.17 4.56 -4.39
N CYS A 40 8.10 4.96 -5.65
CA CYS A 40 6.88 4.76 -6.42
C CYS A 40 6.55 3.28 -6.26
N ALA A 41 5.44 2.96 -5.59
CA ALA A 41 4.89 1.63 -5.65
C ALA A 41 4.70 1.34 -7.13
N LEU A 42 5.49 0.45 -7.68
CA LEU A 42 5.22 -0.12 -8.99
C LEU A 42 3.89 -0.85 -8.77
N ALA A 43 2.85 -0.36 -9.43
CA ALA A 43 1.56 -1.03 -9.41
C ALA A 43 1.80 -2.44 -9.93
N ASP A 44 1.50 -3.42 -9.12
CA ASP A 44 1.62 -4.82 -9.46
C ASP A 44 0.70 -5.16 -10.63
N GLU A 45 1.22 -5.93 -11.56
CA GLU A 45 0.78 -5.91 -12.97
C GLU A 45 -0.62 -6.43 -13.24
N SER A 46 -1.38 -7.00 -12.31
CA SER A 46 -2.76 -7.45 -12.62
C SER A 46 -3.51 -8.17 -11.50
N GLY A 47 -3.11 -8.09 -10.25
CA GLY A 47 -3.81 -8.73 -9.13
C GLY A 47 -4.38 -7.74 -8.12
N VAL A 48 -5.19 -8.24 -7.21
CA VAL A 48 -5.51 -7.51 -5.99
C VAL A 48 -4.25 -7.55 -5.12
N SER A 49 -3.64 -6.41 -4.84
CA SER A 49 -2.48 -6.32 -3.98
C SER A 49 -2.73 -7.06 -2.65
N PHE A 50 -1.74 -7.82 -2.17
CA PHE A 50 -1.84 -8.47 -0.85
C PHE A 50 -1.92 -7.45 0.29
N TRP A 51 -1.56 -6.20 0.03
CA TRP A 51 -1.78 -5.09 0.93
C TRP A 51 -3.14 -4.41 0.64
N VAL A 52 -4.07 -4.57 1.56
CA VAL A 52 -5.38 -3.92 1.48
C VAL A 52 -5.36 -2.69 2.39
N PRO A 53 -5.62 -1.47 1.87
CA PRO A 53 -5.72 -0.26 2.69
C PRO A 53 -6.70 -0.45 3.85
N GLY A 54 -6.25 -0.16 5.08
CA GLY A 54 -7.05 -0.37 6.29
C GLY A 54 -6.98 -1.76 6.89
N PHE A 55 -6.15 -2.65 6.38
CA PHE A 55 -5.90 -3.98 6.95
C PHE A 55 -5.42 -3.90 8.41
N PHE A 56 -4.57 -2.94 8.73
CA PHE A 56 -4.27 -2.50 10.08
C PHE A 56 -5.00 -1.19 10.34
N GLY A 57 -6.22 -1.29 10.84
CA GLY A 57 -7.06 -0.14 11.16
C GLY A 57 -6.89 0.38 12.58
N SER A 58 -8.00 0.87 13.12
CA SER A 58 -8.13 1.27 14.52
C SER A 58 -7.68 0.18 15.47
N LEU A 59 -6.98 0.58 16.54
CA LEU A 59 -6.46 -0.31 17.59
C LEU A 59 -5.46 -1.39 17.10
N ALA A 60 -4.80 -1.19 15.96
CA ALA A 60 -3.93 -2.20 15.36
C ALA A 60 -2.84 -2.73 16.30
N ALA A 61 -2.22 -1.83 17.09
CA ALA A 61 -1.19 -2.20 18.07
C ALA A 61 -1.74 -2.52 19.46
N ALA A 62 -3.05 -2.39 19.70
CA ALA A 62 -3.64 -2.67 21.00
C ALA A 62 -3.60 -4.18 21.31
N PRO A 63 -3.50 -4.57 22.61
CA PRO A 63 -3.56 -5.95 23.02
C PRO A 63 -4.87 -6.62 22.59
N GLN A 64 -4.77 -7.88 22.19
CA GLN A 64 -5.89 -8.70 21.75
C GLN A 64 -6.25 -9.75 22.80
N GLN A 65 -7.47 -10.29 22.71
CA GLN A 65 -7.87 -11.41 23.56
C GLN A 65 -7.11 -12.68 23.15
N PRO A 66 -6.45 -13.38 24.08
CA PRO A 66 -5.78 -14.65 23.79
C PRO A 66 -6.77 -15.71 23.31
N GLY A 67 -6.32 -16.56 22.38
CA GLY A 67 -7.09 -17.68 21.85
C GLY A 67 -7.36 -17.55 20.36
N TRP A 68 -8.28 -18.39 19.86
CA TRP A 68 -8.70 -18.41 18.47
C TRP A 68 -9.73 -17.34 18.17
N SER A 69 -9.60 -16.73 17.00
CA SER A 69 -10.61 -15.85 16.40
C SER A 69 -10.73 -16.13 14.91
N LEU A 70 -11.91 -15.84 14.36
CA LEU A 70 -12.19 -15.93 12.94
C LEU A 70 -12.86 -14.63 12.50
N ALA A 71 -12.17 -13.85 11.69
CA ALA A 71 -12.77 -12.67 11.04
C ALA A 71 -13.23 -13.01 9.63
N ASN A 72 -14.38 -12.43 9.25
CA ASN A 72 -14.87 -12.44 7.88
C ASN A 72 -15.11 -11.00 7.45
N ILE A 73 -14.49 -10.59 6.34
CA ILE A 73 -14.58 -9.22 5.82
C ILE A 73 -15.07 -9.29 4.38
N TYR A 74 -16.18 -8.63 4.10
CA TYR A 74 -16.57 -8.37 2.71
C TYR A 74 -15.88 -7.10 2.23
N TYR A 75 -15.22 -7.20 1.10
CA TYR A 75 -14.50 -6.10 0.47
C TYR A 75 -15.00 -5.87 -0.95
N HIS A 76 -15.52 -4.68 -1.19
CA HIS A 76 -15.87 -4.22 -2.53
C HIS A 76 -14.92 -3.11 -2.96
N THR A 77 -14.39 -3.20 -4.16
CA THR A 77 -13.55 -2.17 -4.76
C THR A 77 -13.97 -1.90 -6.19
N SER A 78 -13.82 -0.64 -6.59
CA SER A 78 -13.99 -0.22 -7.99
C SER A 78 -12.92 0.80 -8.30
N VAL A 79 -12.12 0.51 -9.31
CA VAL A 79 -11.03 1.37 -9.76
C VAL A 79 -11.18 1.66 -11.25
N SER A 80 -10.80 2.86 -11.65
CA SER A 80 -10.76 3.24 -13.06
C SER A 80 -9.46 3.99 -13.35
N ALA A 81 -8.87 3.69 -14.50
CA ALA A 81 -7.69 4.38 -15.01
C ALA A 81 -7.89 4.67 -16.49
N GLY A 82 -7.38 5.81 -16.95
CA GLY A 82 -7.43 6.19 -18.35
C GLY A 82 -6.12 6.80 -18.82
N GLY A 83 -5.79 6.54 -20.07
CA GLY A 83 -4.61 7.11 -20.71
C GLY A 83 -4.87 7.47 -22.15
N ASN A 84 -4.09 8.39 -22.67
CA ASN A 84 -4.11 8.73 -24.09
C ASN A 84 -2.69 8.76 -24.65
N VAL A 85 -2.54 8.26 -25.87
CA VAL A 85 -1.31 8.31 -26.65
C VAL A 85 -1.61 8.95 -27.99
N ALA A 86 -0.86 9.97 -28.36
CA ALA A 86 -0.93 10.59 -29.65
C ALA A 86 0.28 10.17 -30.51
N LEU A 87 -0.01 9.78 -31.74
CA LEU A 87 1.00 9.45 -32.75
C LEU A 87 0.80 10.35 -33.98
N ALA A 88 1.87 10.99 -34.41
CA ALA A 88 1.91 11.69 -35.68
C ALA A 88 3.10 11.13 -36.49
N LYS A 89 2.84 10.72 -37.73
CA LYS A 89 3.87 10.20 -38.62
C LYS A 89 3.62 10.69 -40.06
N GLU A 90 4.66 11.18 -40.69
CA GLU A 90 4.66 11.53 -42.10
C GLU A 90 5.35 10.41 -42.90
N PHE A 91 4.77 10.05 -44.02
CA PHE A 91 5.31 9.09 -44.96
C PHE A 91 5.58 9.77 -46.32
N GLN A 92 6.72 9.46 -46.90
CA GLN A 92 7.04 9.83 -48.26
C GLN A 92 6.88 8.62 -49.18
N ILE A 93 6.23 8.81 -50.31
CA ILE A 93 6.06 7.74 -51.30
C ILE A 93 7.01 8.01 -52.48
N GLY A 94 8.12 7.26 -52.56
CA GLY A 94 9.10 7.34 -53.64
C GLY A 94 9.86 8.68 -53.66
N GLN A 95 10.30 9.10 -54.88
CA GLN A 95 11.00 10.39 -55.10
C GLN A 95 10.03 11.57 -55.35
N VAL A 96 8.73 11.32 -55.35
CA VAL A 96 7.72 12.37 -55.49
C VAL A 96 7.42 12.89 -54.08
N PRO A 97 7.44 14.22 -53.84
CA PRO A 97 7.09 14.79 -52.53
C PRO A 97 5.58 14.70 -52.32
N ALA A 98 5.11 13.49 -52.17
CA ALA A 98 3.74 13.19 -51.79
C ALA A 98 3.74 12.96 -50.28
N ASN A 99 3.59 14.02 -49.50
CA ASN A 99 3.49 13.95 -48.06
C ASN A 99 2.15 13.32 -47.68
N ILE A 100 2.19 12.09 -47.22
CA ILE A 100 1.04 11.44 -46.55
C ILE A 100 1.24 11.64 -45.06
N GLY A 101 0.37 12.43 -44.44
CA GLY A 101 0.35 12.62 -42.99
C GLY A 101 -0.62 11.65 -42.33
N LEU A 102 -0.17 10.91 -41.32
CA LEU A 102 -1.01 10.13 -40.40
C LEU A 102 -1.00 10.80 -39.04
N THR A 103 -2.16 11.20 -38.57
CA THR A 103 -2.35 11.58 -37.16
C THR A 103 -3.30 10.55 -36.51
N ALA A 104 -2.91 10.03 -35.35
CA ALA A 104 -3.73 9.10 -34.63
C ALA A 104 -3.67 9.41 -33.13
N ARG A 105 -4.77 9.22 -32.45
CA ARG A 105 -4.89 9.30 -30.99
C ARG A 105 -5.58 8.05 -30.48
N LEU A 106 -4.91 7.35 -29.57
CA LEU A 106 -5.47 6.21 -28.85
C LEU A 106 -5.88 6.69 -27.47
N ASN A 107 -7.14 6.55 -27.13
CA ASN A 107 -7.64 6.69 -25.77
C ASN A 107 -7.95 5.30 -25.25
N ALA A 108 -7.47 4.96 -24.06
CA ALA A 108 -7.74 3.70 -23.40
C ALA A 108 -8.27 3.96 -22.01
N ASN A 109 -9.30 3.23 -21.60
CA ASN A 109 -9.87 3.27 -20.27
C ASN A 109 -9.95 1.85 -19.73
N VAL A 110 -9.48 1.66 -18.50
CA VAL A 110 -9.58 0.42 -17.75
C VAL A 110 -10.50 0.66 -16.57
N ASN A 111 -11.50 -0.19 -16.40
CA ASN A 111 -12.35 -0.23 -15.22
C ASN A 111 -12.28 -1.63 -14.63
N ALA A 112 -11.98 -1.70 -13.33
CA ALA A 112 -11.97 -2.96 -12.60
C ALA A 112 -12.87 -2.88 -11.38
N THR A 113 -13.61 -3.95 -11.13
CA THR A 113 -14.43 -4.13 -9.93
C THR A 113 -14.05 -5.44 -9.27
N GLY A 114 -14.01 -5.46 -7.95
CA GLY A 114 -13.74 -6.65 -7.15
C GLY A 114 -14.74 -6.78 -6.01
N ASP A 115 -15.30 -7.96 -5.86
CA ASP A 115 -16.14 -8.37 -4.76
C ASP A 115 -15.53 -9.60 -4.10
N LEU A 116 -14.89 -9.40 -2.95
CA LEU A 116 -14.08 -10.41 -2.26
C LEU A 116 -14.57 -10.62 -0.83
N GLY A 117 -14.64 -11.87 -0.42
CA GLY A 117 -14.79 -12.28 0.96
C GLY A 117 -13.45 -12.71 1.54
N PHE A 118 -12.94 -11.99 2.54
CA PHE A 118 -11.75 -12.42 3.27
C PHE A 118 -12.14 -13.28 4.47
N VAL A 119 -11.42 -14.38 4.65
CA VAL A 119 -11.51 -15.26 5.81
C VAL A 119 -10.17 -15.24 6.51
N ILE A 120 -10.16 -14.89 7.80
CA ILE A 120 -8.94 -14.63 8.56
C ILE A 120 -8.98 -15.39 9.89
N PRO A 121 -8.65 -16.69 9.92
CA PRO A 121 -8.35 -17.38 11.16
C PRO A 121 -7.10 -16.79 11.81
N SER A 122 -7.17 -16.53 13.10
CA SER A 122 -6.08 -15.95 13.89
C SER A 122 -5.97 -16.62 15.23
N TYR A 123 -4.75 -16.73 15.73
CA TYR A 123 -4.47 -17.21 17.08
C TYR A 123 -3.57 -16.23 17.82
N VAL A 124 -4.01 -15.81 18.99
CA VAL A 124 -3.29 -14.93 19.89
C VAL A 124 -2.75 -15.73 21.07
N PHE A 125 -1.43 -15.68 21.26
CA PHE A 125 -0.76 -16.43 22.32
C PHE A 125 -1.02 -15.78 23.70
N ALA A 126 -1.34 -16.60 24.68
CA ALA A 126 -1.50 -16.14 26.07
C ALA A 126 -0.13 -15.91 26.74
N THR A 127 0.89 -16.68 26.35
CA THR A 127 2.24 -16.56 26.89
C THR A 127 2.99 -15.46 26.14
N PRO A 128 3.59 -14.48 26.86
CA PRO A 128 4.38 -13.43 26.20
C PRO A 128 5.59 -14.00 25.46
N VAL A 129 5.86 -13.44 24.29
CA VAL A 129 7.06 -13.70 23.47
C VAL A 129 7.85 -12.40 23.39
N LEU A 130 9.14 -12.42 23.77
CA LEU A 130 9.99 -11.22 23.83
C LEU A 130 9.36 -10.05 24.62
N GLY A 131 8.61 -10.39 25.69
CA GLY A 131 7.89 -9.39 26.49
C GLY A 131 6.63 -8.81 25.84
N GLY A 132 6.26 -9.26 24.68
CA GLY A 132 5.08 -8.83 23.91
C GLY A 132 4.07 -9.96 23.70
N GLN A 133 2.86 -9.61 23.31
CA GLN A 133 1.81 -10.55 22.91
C GLN A 133 2.01 -10.91 21.43
N ALA A 134 2.28 -12.19 21.18
CA ALA A 134 2.41 -12.73 19.84
C ALA A 134 1.04 -13.12 19.26
N SER A 135 0.87 -12.98 17.95
CA SER A 135 -0.27 -13.52 17.22
C SER A 135 0.16 -14.01 15.84
N VAL A 136 -0.55 -15.02 15.35
CA VAL A 136 -0.44 -15.53 13.98
C VAL A 136 -1.79 -15.45 13.31
N SER A 137 -1.83 -15.14 12.04
CA SER A 137 -3.05 -15.18 11.23
C SER A 137 -2.75 -15.66 9.82
N LEU A 138 -3.77 -16.15 9.13
CA LEU A 138 -3.73 -16.52 7.74
C LEU A 138 -4.90 -15.83 7.04
N VAL A 139 -4.59 -14.97 6.07
CA VAL A 139 -5.63 -14.32 5.27
C VAL A 139 -5.79 -15.10 3.98
N SER A 140 -7.03 -15.34 3.58
CA SER A 140 -7.39 -15.86 2.27
C SER A 140 -8.61 -15.14 1.76
N ALA A 141 -8.64 -14.86 0.47
CA ALA A 141 -9.78 -14.26 -0.20
C ALA A 141 -10.48 -15.27 -1.10
N TYR A 142 -11.78 -15.09 -1.30
CA TYR A 142 -12.58 -15.75 -2.33
C TYR A 142 -13.57 -14.76 -2.91
N GLY A 143 -13.71 -14.73 -4.21
CA GLY A 143 -14.68 -13.84 -4.83
C GLY A 143 -14.53 -13.71 -6.33
N VAL A 144 -14.88 -12.55 -6.84
CA VAL A 144 -14.87 -12.21 -8.27
C VAL A 144 -14.15 -10.88 -8.50
N VAL A 145 -13.34 -10.87 -9.55
CA VAL A 145 -12.76 -9.64 -10.11
C VAL A 145 -13.16 -9.56 -11.58
N SER A 146 -13.65 -8.40 -12.00
CA SER A 146 -14.04 -8.13 -13.38
C SER A 146 -13.33 -6.89 -13.87
N THR A 147 -12.65 -6.98 -15.01
CA THR A 147 -11.92 -5.88 -15.63
C THR A 147 -12.41 -5.66 -17.05
N THR A 148 -12.72 -4.41 -17.36
CA THR A 148 -13.10 -3.98 -18.70
C THR A 148 -12.05 -3.02 -19.22
N LEU A 149 -11.48 -3.34 -20.38
CA LEU A 149 -10.59 -2.45 -21.14
C LEU A 149 -11.35 -1.94 -22.35
N ALA A 150 -11.56 -0.63 -22.46
CA ALA A 150 -12.15 0.03 -23.60
C ALA A 150 -11.11 0.90 -24.30
N GLY A 151 -10.96 0.74 -25.60
CA GLY A 151 -10.04 1.50 -26.44
C GLY A 151 -10.74 2.23 -27.58
N GLN A 152 -10.35 3.47 -27.85
CA GLN A 152 -10.79 4.25 -28.98
C GLN A 152 -9.58 4.80 -29.73
N LEU A 153 -9.45 4.40 -30.99
CA LEU A 153 -8.46 4.93 -31.92
C LEU A 153 -9.17 5.90 -32.87
N ALA A 154 -8.77 7.15 -32.82
CA ALA A 154 -9.27 8.18 -33.75
C ALA A 154 -8.11 8.86 -34.46
N GLY A 155 -8.26 9.16 -35.72
CA GLY A 155 -7.20 9.80 -36.47
C GLY A 155 -7.65 10.31 -37.84
N SER A 156 -6.69 10.79 -38.58
CA SER A 156 -6.89 11.20 -39.97
C SER A 156 -5.68 10.85 -40.84
N LEU A 157 -5.95 10.50 -42.07
CA LEU A 157 -4.97 10.29 -43.10
C LEU A 157 -5.06 11.46 -44.08
N THR A 158 -4.01 12.26 -44.20
CA THR A 158 -3.94 13.42 -45.11
C THR A 158 -3.15 13.04 -46.35
N GLY A 159 -3.77 13.18 -47.51
CA GLY A 159 -3.16 12.89 -48.80
C GLY A 159 -2.35 14.06 -49.37
N PRO A 160 -1.63 13.85 -50.49
CA PRO A 160 -0.75 14.85 -51.13
C PRO A 160 -1.45 16.13 -51.60
N GLY A 161 -2.76 16.07 -51.83
CA GLY A 161 -3.59 17.22 -52.24
C GLY A 161 -4.25 17.96 -51.08
N GLY A 162 -3.86 17.69 -49.80
CA GLY A 162 -4.44 18.34 -48.61
C GLY A 162 -5.79 17.77 -48.17
N GLY A 163 -6.33 16.81 -48.92
CA GLY A 163 -7.56 16.07 -48.50
C GLY A 163 -7.29 15.18 -47.29
N SER A 164 -8.16 15.24 -46.30
CA SER A 164 -8.04 14.44 -45.06
C SER A 164 -9.21 13.50 -44.95
N ILE A 165 -8.90 12.22 -44.67
CA ILE A 165 -9.88 11.15 -44.43
C ILE A 165 -9.82 10.81 -42.95
N PRO A 166 -10.86 11.15 -42.16
CA PRO A 166 -10.90 10.76 -40.77
C PRO A 166 -11.24 9.26 -40.62
N PHE A 167 -10.72 8.65 -39.58
CA PHE A 167 -11.09 7.31 -39.16
C PHE A 167 -11.28 7.26 -37.66
N MET A 168 -12.18 6.39 -37.22
CA MET A 168 -12.41 6.09 -35.81
C MET A 168 -12.76 4.62 -35.66
N ARG A 169 -12.13 3.99 -34.68
CA ARG A 169 -12.42 2.62 -34.30
C ARG A 169 -12.44 2.53 -32.78
N SER A 170 -13.44 1.87 -32.24
CA SER A 170 -13.53 1.55 -30.82
C SER A 170 -13.70 0.05 -30.65
N ASP A 171 -13.09 -0.46 -29.58
CA ASP A 171 -13.20 -1.87 -29.19
C ASP A 171 -13.20 -1.95 -27.67
N SER A 172 -13.78 -3.01 -27.11
CA SER A 172 -13.79 -3.26 -25.67
C SER A 172 -13.63 -4.74 -25.39
N PHE A 173 -12.86 -5.02 -24.39
CA PHE A 173 -12.60 -6.36 -23.88
C PHE A 173 -13.00 -6.44 -22.42
N ASN A 174 -13.71 -7.50 -22.03
CA ASN A 174 -14.10 -7.75 -20.65
C ASN A 174 -13.59 -9.11 -20.22
N ASP A 175 -12.97 -9.16 -19.06
CA ASP A 175 -12.50 -10.39 -18.44
C ASP A 175 -13.03 -10.48 -17.01
N THR A 176 -13.38 -11.68 -16.56
CA THR A 176 -13.91 -11.93 -15.23
C THR A 176 -13.31 -13.21 -14.67
N THR A 177 -12.76 -13.12 -13.47
CA THR A 177 -12.19 -14.28 -12.76
C THR A 177 -12.93 -14.50 -11.46
N TRP A 178 -13.33 -15.75 -11.24
CA TRP A 178 -13.84 -16.28 -9.97
C TRP A 178 -12.80 -17.21 -9.37
N GLY A 179 -12.60 -17.16 -8.05
CA GLY A 179 -11.72 -18.12 -7.40
C GLY A 179 -11.24 -17.68 -6.04
N PHE A 180 -10.23 -18.37 -5.56
CA PHE A 180 -9.49 -18.04 -4.36
C PHE A 180 -8.34 -17.10 -4.70
N GLY A 181 -8.05 -16.18 -3.77
CA GLY A 181 -6.83 -15.40 -3.75
C GLY A 181 -5.66 -16.17 -3.16
N ASP A 182 -4.55 -15.49 -3.04
CA ASP A 182 -3.34 -16.02 -2.43
C ASP A 182 -3.53 -16.26 -0.92
N LEU A 183 -2.62 -17.01 -0.31
CA LEU A 183 -2.54 -17.20 1.12
C LEU A 183 -1.54 -16.20 1.70
N ILE A 184 -2.01 -15.39 2.66
CA ILE A 184 -1.21 -14.34 3.26
C ILE A 184 -1.01 -14.67 4.74
N PRO A 185 0.05 -15.43 5.11
CA PRO A 185 0.44 -15.66 6.49
C PRO A 185 0.97 -14.37 7.11
N GLN A 186 0.61 -14.13 8.36
CA GLN A 186 1.03 -12.97 9.12
C GLN A 186 1.44 -13.35 10.53
N PHE A 187 2.51 -12.75 11.03
CA PHE A 187 2.95 -12.80 12.41
C PHE A 187 3.08 -11.39 12.96
N ALA A 188 2.57 -11.16 14.17
CA ALA A 188 2.69 -9.86 14.83
C ALA A 188 3.06 -10.00 16.31
N LEU A 189 3.83 -9.02 16.80
CA LEU A 189 4.15 -8.82 18.21
C LEU A 189 3.64 -7.47 18.67
N ARG A 190 2.95 -7.46 19.81
CA ARG A 190 2.37 -6.25 20.40
C ARG A 190 2.87 -6.05 21.82
N TRP A 191 3.27 -4.81 22.15
CA TRP A 191 3.70 -4.42 23.49
C TRP A 191 2.78 -3.33 24.03
N ASN A 192 2.30 -3.51 25.26
CA ASN A 192 1.48 -2.52 25.95
C ASN A 192 2.29 -1.77 27.00
N ALA A 193 2.23 -0.45 26.95
CA ALA A 193 2.78 0.47 27.95
C ALA A 193 1.69 1.44 28.43
N GLY A 194 0.65 0.91 29.06
CA GLY A 194 -0.52 1.66 29.53
C GLY A 194 -1.38 2.11 28.35
N VAL A 195 -1.49 3.41 28.10
CA VAL A 195 -2.25 3.96 26.96
C VAL A 195 -1.47 3.90 25.63
N ASN A 196 -0.18 3.59 25.69
CA ASN A 196 0.69 3.52 24.51
C ASN A 196 0.92 2.05 24.13
N ASN A 197 0.64 1.71 22.88
CA ASN A 197 0.78 0.37 22.38
C ASN A 197 1.66 0.40 21.13
N TYR A 198 2.53 -0.59 21.00
CA TYR A 198 3.47 -0.72 19.90
C TYR A 198 3.26 -2.08 19.24
N MET A 199 3.46 -2.13 17.94
CA MET A 199 3.37 -3.38 17.17
C MET A 199 4.52 -3.45 16.17
N THR A 200 5.00 -4.67 15.95
CA THR A 200 5.75 -5.01 14.74
C THR A 200 5.12 -6.24 14.11
N TYR A 201 5.20 -6.34 12.79
CA TYR A 201 4.66 -7.48 12.06
C TYR A 201 5.56 -7.84 10.88
N ILE A 202 5.39 -9.07 10.44
CA ILE A 202 5.86 -9.58 9.16
C ILE A 202 4.69 -10.31 8.51
N THR A 203 4.50 -10.10 7.23
CA THR A 203 3.52 -10.78 6.40
C THR A 203 4.15 -11.23 5.10
N GLY A 204 3.57 -12.20 4.44
CA GLY A 204 4.05 -12.66 3.15
C GLY A 204 2.90 -13.08 2.27
N ASP A 205 3.17 -13.24 1.00
CA ASP A 205 2.24 -13.77 0.03
C ASP A 205 2.73 -15.10 -0.52
N ILE A 206 1.84 -16.11 -0.46
CA ILE A 206 2.05 -17.43 -1.04
C ILE A 206 1.17 -17.52 -2.28
N PRO A 207 1.74 -17.50 -3.51
CA PRO A 207 1.00 -17.35 -4.76
C PRO A 207 0.31 -18.65 -5.18
N VAL A 208 -0.79 -18.98 -4.53
CA VAL A 208 -1.63 -20.17 -4.81
C VAL A 208 -2.99 -19.79 -5.36
N GLY A 209 -3.28 -18.52 -5.47
CA GLY A 209 -4.55 -17.98 -5.92
C GLY A 209 -4.78 -18.08 -7.42
N ALA A 210 -5.96 -17.65 -7.84
CA ALA A 210 -6.35 -17.64 -9.24
C ALA A 210 -5.60 -16.55 -10.01
N TYR A 211 -4.52 -16.96 -10.68
CA TYR A 211 -3.66 -16.10 -11.49
C TYR A 211 -3.33 -16.73 -12.83
N GLN A 212 -3.41 -15.94 -13.89
CA GLN A 212 -2.94 -16.26 -15.25
C GLN A 212 -2.40 -14.97 -15.88
N SER A 213 -1.15 -15.02 -16.38
CA SER A 213 -0.44 -13.83 -16.88
C SER A 213 -1.03 -13.24 -18.17
N ASP A 214 -1.84 -14.01 -18.90
CA ASP A 214 -2.53 -13.60 -20.14
C ASP A 214 -3.94 -13.07 -19.91
N ARG A 215 -4.40 -13.00 -18.67
CA ARG A 215 -5.72 -12.46 -18.28
C ARG A 215 -5.62 -11.03 -17.76
N LEU A 216 -6.68 -10.24 -17.99
CA LEU A 216 -6.83 -8.91 -17.39
C LEU A 216 -7.32 -8.96 -15.96
N SER A 217 -8.08 -10.00 -15.60
CA SER A 217 -8.63 -10.16 -14.26
C SER A 217 -7.94 -11.31 -13.54
N ASN A 218 -7.30 -11.02 -12.43
CA ASN A 218 -6.69 -11.99 -11.54
C ASN A 218 -7.10 -11.68 -10.08
N ILE A 219 -7.15 -12.71 -9.22
CA ILE A 219 -7.38 -12.54 -7.78
C ILE A 219 -6.06 -12.67 -7.04
N GLY A 220 -5.20 -13.63 -7.43
CA GLY A 220 -3.83 -13.74 -6.95
C GLY A 220 -2.88 -12.79 -7.69
N ILE A 221 -1.72 -12.50 -7.10
CA ILE A 221 -0.70 -11.62 -7.69
C ILE A 221 0.33 -12.38 -8.55
N GLY A 222 0.36 -13.72 -8.46
CA GLY A 222 1.19 -14.57 -9.32
C GLY A 222 2.66 -14.68 -8.92
N HIS A 223 3.09 -14.03 -7.87
CA HIS A 223 4.43 -14.14 -7.31
C HIS A 223 4.40 -14.00 -5.78
N GLY A 224 5.43 -14.54 -5.12
CA GLY A 224 5.57 -14.37 -3.68
C GLY A 224 6.04 -12.97 -3.33
N ALA A 225 5.59 -12.47 -2.18
CA ALA A 225 6.01 -11.18 -1.64
C ALA A 225 6.23 -11.28 -0.13
N ILE A 226 7.05 -10.40 0.43
CA ILE A 226 7.24 -10.26 1.87
C ILE A 226 7.14 -8.78 2.21
N ASP A 227 6.42 -8.50 3.28
CA ASP A 227 6.29 -7.18 3.84
C ASP A 227 6.49 -7.22 5.36
N ALA A 228 7.06 -6.18 5.92
CA ALA A 228 7.25 -6.03 7.34
C ALA A 228 6.98 -4.58 7.74
N GLY A 229 6.51 -4.40 8.95
CA GLY A 229 6.21 -3.06 9.41
C GLY A 229 6.04 -2.94 10.90
N GLY A 230 5.59 -1.78 11.29
CA GLY A 230 5.31 -1.46 12.68
C GLY A 230 4.11 -0.55 12.83
N GLY A 231 3.55 -0.56 14.03
CA GLY A 231 2.40 0.27 14.36
C GLY A 231 2.50 0.85 15.76
N TYR A 232 1.82 1.95 15.92
CA TYR A 232 1.61 2.60 17.21
C TYR A 232 0.14 2.91 17.39
N THR A 233 -0.39 2.61 18.57
CA THR A 233 -1.74 2.98 18.98
C THR A 233 -1.69 3.67 20.33
N TYR A 234 -2.13 4.92 20.38
CA TYR A 234 -2.56 5.54 21.63
C TYR A 234 -4.02 5.19 21.87
N PHE A 235 -4.33 4.61 23.01
CA PHE A 235 -5.70 4.32 23.40
C PHE A 235 -5.91 4.60 24.88
N ASN A 236 -6.81 5.54 25.20
CA ASN A 236 -7.20 5.84 26.56
C ASN A 236 -8.62 5.33 26.81
N PRO A 237 -8.80 4.19 27.49
CA PRO A 237 -10.11 3.60 27.73
C PRO A 237 -11.03 4.44 28.63
N ALA A 238 -10.46 5.34 29.46
CA ALA A 238 -11.26 6.21 30.34
C ALA A 238 -11.96 7.34 29.56
N THR A 239 -11.37 7.82 28.47
CA THR A 239 -11.90 8.92 27.65
C THR A 239 -12.40 8.45 26.29
N GLY A 240 -12.08 7.22 25.86
CA GLY A 240 -12.40 6.70 24.55
C GLY A 240 -11.54 7.28 23.42
N HIS A 241 -10.55 8.12 23.72
CA HIS A 241 -9.68 8.69 22.69
C HIS A 241 -8.72 7.64 22.14
N GLU A 242 -8.65 7.56 20.83
CA GLU A 242 -7.75 6.67 20.10
C GLU A 242 -7.04 7.42 18.97
N PHE A 243 -5.78 7.04 18.75
CA PHE A 243 -4.99 7.40 17.58
C PHE A 243 -4.11 6.21 17.19
N SER A 244 -4.25 5.73 15.96
CA SER A 244 -3.42 4.63 15.43
C SER A 244 -2.69 5.05 14.16
N VAL A 245 -1.46 4.58 14.02
CA VAL A 245 -0.64 4.71 12.80
C VAL A 245 0.11 3.41 12.57
N CYS A 246 0.14 2.96 11.32
CA CYS A 246 0.96 1.84 10.86
C CYS A 246 1.84 2.30 9.70
N LEU A 247 3.03 1.76 9.65
CA LEU A 247 4.02 1.95 8.59
C LEU A 247 4.44 0.58 8.11
N ASP A 248 4.48 0.40 6.82
CA ASP A 248 4.93 -0.80 6.13
C ASP A 248 6.19 -0.50 5.32
N LEU A 249 7.00 -1.53 5.16
CA LEU A 249 8.24 -1.53 4.40
C LEU A 249 8.19 -2.77 3.49
N PRO A 250 7.68 -2.64 2.26
CA PRO A 250 7.65 -3.75 1.34
C PRO A 250 9.09 -4.24 1.07
N ILE A 251 9.30 -5.53 1.30
CA ILE A 251 10.56 -6.23 1.05
C ILE A 251 10.26 -7.19 -0.08
N ILE A 252 10.52 -6.79 -1.30
CA ILE A 252 10.25 -7.60 -2.49
C ILE A 252 11.26 -8.73 -2.61
#